data_65e805be6a343fe2cab77be8724a401b
#
_entry.id   65e805be6a343fe2cab77be8724a401b
#
_cell.length_a   1.000
_cell.length_b   1.000
_cell.length_c   1.000
_cell.angle_alpha   90.00
_cell.angle_beta   90.00
_cell.angle_gamma   90.00
#
_symmetry.space_group_name_H-M   'P 1'
#
loop_
_entity.id
_entity.type
_entity.pdbx_description
1 polymer ?
#
loop_
_entity_poly.entity_id
_entity_poly.type
_entity_poly.pdbx_seq_one_letter_code
_entity_poly.pdbx_strand_id
1 'polypeptide(L)'
;MNLQIDYLDNHRYAIPRLAELHHAEWLSVTPTLTVADRMSGFEARAKHGSIPTGFVAIDDDAVVGMACLVECDIESHCHLTPWLASVLVAPAYRRRGVGSALASHATDEAIQLGVSELFLFTFDRQSFYSRLGWQALESAMYAGRDGTVMSRRLLPETAPRGWAANR
;
A
#
# COMPACT_ATOMS: atom_id res chain seq x y z
N MET A 1 -2.96 -23.07 -3.09
CA MET A 1 -2.25 -21.81 -2.86
C MET A 1 -1.89 -21.75 -1.38
N ASN A 2 -0.60 -21.70 -1.08
CA ASN A 2 -0.09 -21.56 0.29
C ASN A 2 0.48 -20.14 0.46
N LEU A 3 -0.43 -19.17 0.45
CA LEU A 3 -0.07 -17.76 0.47
C LEU A 3 0.44 -17.34 1.85
N GLN A 4 1.64 -16.75 1.86
CA GLN A 4 2.23 -16.09 3.02
C GLN A 4 2.49 -14.63 2.70
N ILE A 5 2.26 -13.74 3.66
CA ILE A 5 2.61 -12.34 3.57
C ILE A 5 3.50 -12.00 4.76
N ASP A 6 4.62 -11.38 4.46
CA ASP A 6 5.64 -11.06 5.47
C ASP A 6 6.32 -9.72 5.11
N TYR A 7 7.09 -9.17 6.02
CA TYR A 7 7.91 -8.00 5.76
C TYR A 7 8.89 -8.24 4.61
N LEU A 8 8.98 -7.28 3.72
CA LEU A 8 9.95 -7.30 2.62
C LEU A 8 11.39 -7.43 3.13
N ASP A 9 11.68 -6.86 4.31
CA ASP A 9 13.00 -6.95 4.94
C ASP A 9 13.45 -8.40 5.20
N ASN A 10 12.52 -9.29 5.54
CA ASN A 10 12.79 -10.71 5.73
C ASN A 10 13.04 -11.46 4.41
N HIS A 11 12.70 -10.84 3.27
CA HIS A 11 12.72 -11.44 1.95
C HIS A 11 13.36 -10.52 0.89
N ARG A 12 14.45 -9.85 1.24
CA ARG A 12 15.15 -8.90 0.34
C ARG A 12 15.51 -9.49 -1.02
N TYR A 13 15.70 -10.81 -1.10
CA TYR A 13 15.91 -11.52 -2.36
C TYR A 13 14.75 -11.34 -3.37
N ALA A 14 13.55 -10.99 -2.89
CA ALA A 14 12.39 -10.74 -3.73
C ALA A 14 12.43 -9.38 -4.45
N ILE A 15 13.23 -8.44 -3.98
CA ILE A 15 13.27 -7.04 -4.48
C ILE A 15 13.50 -6.96 -5.99
N PRO A 16 14.47 -7.66 -6.60
CA PRO A 16 14.67 -7.59 -8.05
C PRO A 16 13.42 -8.01 -8.83
N ARG A 17 12.79 -9.10 -8.42
CA ARG A 17 11.57 -9.61 -9.08
C ARG A 17 10.39 -8.65 -8.90
N LEU A 18 10.21 -8.10 -7.71
CA LEU A 18 9.16 -7.12 -7.44
C LEU A 18 9.39 -5.82 -8.22
N ALA A 19 10.63 -5.38 -8.37
CA ALA A 19 10.97 -4.20 -9.16
C ALA A 19 10.66 -4.39 -10.66
N GLU A 20 10.93 -5.57 -11.22
CA GLU A 20 10.54 -5.93 -12.59
C GLU A 20 9.02 -5.93 -12.77
N LEU A 21 8.27 -6.56 -11.88
CA LEU A 21 6.81 -6.60 -11.91
C LEU A 21 6.21 -5.19 -11.78
N HIS A 22 6.74 -4.40 -10.87
CA HIS A 22 6.30 -3.02 -10.65
C HIS A 22 6.61 -2.14 -11.87
N HIS A 23 7.80 -2.30 -12.46
CA HIS A 23 8.19 -1.57 -13.65
C HIS A 23 7.24 -1.88 -14.82
N ALA A 24 6.94 -3.14 -15.04
CA ALA A 24 6.00 -3.56 -16.10
C ALA A 24 4.58 -2.99 -15.88
N GLU A 25 4.10 -2.95 -14.65
CA GLU A 25 2.75 -2.47 -14.31
C GLU A 25 2.62 -0.94 -14.48
N TRP A 26 3.63 -0.17 -14.04
CA TRP A 26 3.57 1.29 -14.00
C TRP A 26 4.51 2.01 -14.98
N LEU A 27 5.03 1.32 -15.99
CA LEU A 27 5.89 1.92 -17.00
C LEU A 27 5.22 3.12 -17.70
N SER A 28 3.94 3.02 -18.03
CA SER A 28 3.19 4.08 -18.69
C SER A 28 2.92 5.30 -17.78
N VAL A 29 2.95 5.12 -16.48
CA VAL A 29 2.71 6.17 -15.47
C VAL A 29 4.01 6.88 -15.09
N THR A 30 5.07 6.11 -14.90
CA THR A 30 6.39 6.60 -14.49
C THR A 30 7.48 6.11 -15.44
N PRO A 31 7.46 6.57 -16.71
CA PRO A 31 8.34 6.03 -17.76
C PRO A 31 9.83 6.32 -17.54
N THR A 32 10.15 7.31 -16.71
CA THR A 32 11.54 7.70 -16.41
C THR A 32 12.18 6.85 -15.31
N LEU A 33 11.37 6.11 -14.52
CA LEU A 33 11.90 5.26 -13.45
C LEU A 33 12.34 3.91 -14.01
N THR A 34 13.60 3.60 -13.83
CA THR A 34 14.20 2.32 -14.22
C THR A 34 13.86 1.21 -13.20
N VAL A 35 14.14 -0.05 -13.56
CA VAL A 35 14.06 -1.17 -12.60
C VAL A 35 15.02 -0.93 -11.42
N ALA A 36 16.21 -0.38 -11.67
CA ALA A 36 17.18 -0.08 -10.61
C ALA A 36 16.66 0.99 -9.64
N ASP A 37 15.98 2.03 -10.14
CA ASP A 37 15.37 3.06 -9.28
C ASP A 37 14.29 2.45 -8.38
N ARG A 38 13.47 1.52 -8.91
CA ARG A 38 12.45 0.82 -8.15
C ARG A 38 13.07 -0.10 -7.10
N MET A 39 14.15 -0.81 -7.43
CA MET A 39 14.89 -1.62 -6.47
C MET A 39 15.39 -0.76 -5.30
N SER A 40 16.01 0.38 -5.58
CA SER A 40 16.48 1.32 -4.54
C SER A 40 15.34 1.82 -3.66
N GLY A 41 14.18 2.12 -4.25
CA GLY A 41 12.96 2.51 -3.52
C GLY A 41 12.45 1.41 -2.60
N PHE A 42 12.48 0.15 -3.04
CA PHE A 42 12.04 -0.99 -2.22
C PHE A 42 13.04 -1.34 -1.13
N GLU A 43 14.36 -1.22 -1.39
CA GLU A 43 15.38 -1.33 -0.34
C GLU A 43 15.14 -0.33 0.80
N ALA A 44 14.79 0.91 0.47
CA ALA A 44 14.46 1.94 1.46
C ALA A 44 13.20 1.61 2.29
N ARG A 45 12.31 0.77 1.77
CA ARG A 45 11.07 0.31 2.42
C ARG A 45 11.21 -1.06 3.11
N ALA A 46 12.36 -1.71 3.00
CA ALA A 46 12.63 -2.99 3.66
C ALA A 46 12.98 -2.76 5.14
N LYS A 47 11.96 -2.47 5.94
CA LYS A 47 12.04 -2.13 7.37
C LYS A 47 10.89 -2.74 8.14
N HIS A 48 11.05 -2.88 9.46
CA HIS A 48 10.04 -3.31 10.41
C HIS A 48 9.63 -2.16 11.33
N GLY A 49 8.39 -2.17 11.78
CA GLY A 49 7.91 -1.37 12.91
C GLY A 49 7.90 0.15 12.69
N SER A 50 8.03 0.61 11.46
CA SER A 50 7.99 2.03 11.10
C SER A 50 7.59 2.22 9.65
N ILE A 51 7.05 3.40 9.31
CA ILE A 51 6.78 3.80 7.93
C ILE A 51 7.98 4.64 7.44
N PRO A 52 8.51 4.37 6.24
CA PRO A 52 8.04 3.43 5.23
C PRO A 52 8.34 1.96 5.55
N THR A 53 7.47 1.08 5.11
CA THR A 53 7.66 -0.37 5.19
C THR A 53 7.06 -1.07 3.97
N GLY A 54 7.55 -2.25 3.63
CA GLY A 54 7.06 -3.05 2.53
C GLY A 54 6.74 -4.47 2.96
N PHE A 55 5.79 -5.07 2.25
CA PHE A 55 5.33 -6.45 2.44
C PHE A 55 5.43 -7.21 1.13
N VAL A 56 5.77 -8.48 1.21
CA VAL A 56 5.84 -9.38 0.07
C VAL A 56 4.84 -10.52 0.25
N ALA A 57 4.16 -10.88 -0.82
CA ALA A 57 3.32 -12.06 -0.90
C ALA A 57 4.07 -13.18 -1.61
N ILE A 58 4.12 -14.35 -0.99
CA ILE A 58 4.82 -15.54 -1.46
C ILE A 58 3.82 -16.69 -1.49
N ASP A 59 3.73 -17.41 -2.60
CA ASP A 59 2.95 -18.63 -2.75
C ASP A 59 3.93 -19.79 -3.00
N ASP A 60 4.06 -20.68 -2.00
CA ASP A 60 5.16 -21.62 -1.89
C ASP A 60 6.52 -20.88 -1.97
N ASP A 61 7.28 -21.03 -3.04
CA ASP A 61 8.56 -20.33 -3.24
C ASP A 61 8.46 -19.17 -4.24
N ALA A 62 7.26 -18.90 -4.78
CA ALA A 62 7.06 -17.89 -5.80
C ALA A 62 6.73 -16.52 -5.20
N VAL A 63 7.46 -15.48 -5.59
CA VAL A 63 7.15 -14.08 -5.29
C VAL A 63 5.98 -13.65 -6.17
N VAL A 64 4.82 -13.41 -5.56
CA VAL A 64 3.56 -13.19 -6.28
C VAL A 64 2.95 -11.80 -6.14
N GLY A 65 3.45 -10.98 -5.23
CA GLY A 65 2.95 -9.63 -5.06
C GLY A 65 3.63 -8.85 -3.95
N MET A 66 3.22 -7.58 -3.81
CA MET A 66 3.70 -6.69 -2.75
C MET A 66 2.66 -5.63 -2.39
N ALA A 67 2.86 -5.01 -1.26
CA ALA A 67 2.24 -3.75 -0.85
C ALA A 67 3.22 -2.95 0.00
N CYS A 68 3.03 -1.63 0.08
CA CYS A 68 3.85 -0.76 0.93
C CYS A 68 2.96 0.17 1.75
N LEU A 69 3.47 0.57 2.92
CA LEU A 69 3.05 1.76 3.63
C LEU A 69 4.13 2.83 3.44
N VAL A 70 3.73 4.01 3.00
CA VAL A 70 4.64 5.13 2.73
C VAL A 70 4.06 6.44 3.29
N GLU A 71 4.90 7.44 3.45
CA GLU A 71 4.47 8.75 3.95
C GLU A 71 3.70 9.54 2.91
N CYS A 72 4.06 9.40 1.63
CA CYS A 72 3.40 10.06 0.51
C CYS A 72 3.49 9.20 -0.74
N ASP A 73 2.37 9.05 -1.48
CA ASP A 73 2.31 8.29 -2.74
C ASP A 73 2.19 9.20 -3.96
N ILE A 74 1.39 10.27 -3.88
CA ILE A 74 1.26 11.26 -4.94
C ILE A 74 1.62 12.66 -4.42
N GLU A 75 2.54 13.33 -5.10
CA GLU A 75 3.17 14.58 -4.64
C GLU A 75 2.16 15.70 -4.33
N SER A 76 1.09 15.79 -5.11
CA SER A 76 0.03 16.79 -4.91
C SER A 76 -0.74 16.65 -3.58
N HIS A 77 -0.66 15.50 -2.92
CA HIS A 77 -1.45 15.14 -1.74
C HIS A 77 -0.61 14.69 -0.54
N CYS A 78 0.67 15.07 -0.48
CA CYS A 78 1.56 14.72 0.64
C CYS A 78 1.15 15.32 2.00
N HIS A 79 0.17 16.20 2.03
CA HIS A 79 -0.47 16.66 3.27
C HIS A 79 -1.37 15.58 3.92
N LEU A 80 -1.80 14.59 3.15
CA LEU A 80 -2.42 13.36 3.64
C LEU A 80 -1.33 12.32 3.89
N THR A 81 -1.38 11.65 5.02
CA THR A 81 -0.36 10.65 5.40
C THR A 81 -0.89 9.73 6.51
N PRO A 82 -0.48 8.45 6.59
CA PRO A 82 0.32 7.72 5.58
C PRO A 82 -0.52 7.09 4.47
N TRP A 83 0.14 6.43 3.51
CA TRP A 83 -0.47 5.86 2.31
C TRP A 83 -0.22 4.36 2.20
N LEU A 84 -1.25 3.63 1.75
CA LEU A 84 -1.11 2.32 1.14
C LEU A 84 -0.71 2.52 -0.33
N ALA A 85 0.43 2.01 -0.71
CA ALA A 85 1.00 2.19 -2.04
C ALA A 85 1.54 0.88 -2.62
N SER A 86 1.81 0.86 -3.92
CA SER A 86 2.46 -0.26 -4.62
C SER A 86 1.77 -1.61 -4.39
N VAL A 87 0.44 -1.63 -4.30
CA VAL A 87 -0.31 -2.90 -4.25
C VAL A 87 -0.24 -3.55 -5.62
N LEU A 88 0.54 -4.61 -5.70
CA LEU A 88 0.89 -5.29 -6.94
C LEU A 88 0.66 -6.79 -6.80
N VAL A 89 0.08 -7.40 -7.82
CA VAL A 89 -0.05 -8.86 -7.93
C VAL A 89 0.46 -9.30 -9.29
N ALA A 90 1.36 -10.28 -9.31
CA ALA A 90 1.85 -10.87 -10.54
C ALA A 90 0.68 -11.37 -11.41
N PRO A 91 0.70 -11.14 -12.73
CA PRO A 91 -0.46 -11.42 -13.60
C PRO A 91 -1.07 -12.81 -13.44
N ALA A 92 -0.25 -13.85 -13.31
CA ALA A 92 -0.69 -15.23 -13.16
C ALA A 92 -1.43 -15.52 -11.83
N TYR A 93 -1.32 -14.61 -10.85
CA TYR A 93 -1.90 -14.78 -9.51
C TYR A 93 -3.05 -13.81 -9.22
N ARG A 94 -3.45 -13.02 -10.20
CA ARG A 94 -4.58 -12.09 -10.09
C ARG A 94 -5.90 -12.82 -9.92
N ARG A 95 -6.89 -12.16 -9.31
CA ARG A 95 -8.24 -12.70 -9.03
C ARG A 95 -8.24 -13.96 -8.16
N ARG A 96 -7.20 -14.15 -7.34
CA ARG A 96 -7.07 -15.25 -6.38
C ARG A 96 -7.03 -14.74 -4.92
N GLY A 97 -7.41 -13.50 -4.68
CA GLY A 97 -7.43 -12.90 -3.33
C GLY A 97 -6.09 -12.32 -2.83
N VAL A 98 -5.00 -12.44 -3.59
CA VAL A 98 -3.67 -11.96 -3.16
C VAL A 98 -3.66 -10.46 -2.88
N GLY A 99 -4.27 -9.65 -3.77
CA GLY A 99 -4.34 -8.19 -3.58
C GLY A 99 -5.15 -7.79 -2.34
N SER A 100 -6.25 -8.48 -2.06
CA SER A 100 -7.05 -8.26 -0.84
C SER A 100 -6.28 -8.63 0.41
N ALA A 101 -5.55 -9.74 0.39
CA ALA A 101 -4.73 -10.18 1.51
C ALA A 101 -3.58 -9.19 1.78
N LEU A 102 -2.91 -8.70 0.74
CA LEU A 102 -1.85 -7.68 0.85
C LEU A 102 -2.39 -6.36 1.43
N ALA A 103 -3.51 -5.85 0.90
CA ALA A 103 -4.12 -4.61 1.38
C ALA A 103 -4.59 -4.74 2.84
N SER A 104 -5.17 -5.89 3.21
CA SER A 104 -5.59 -6.16 4.59
C SER A 104 -4.38 -6.25 5.53
N HIS A 105 -3.34 -6.99 5.15
CA HIS A 105 -2.12 -7.11 5.95
C HIS A 105 -1.46 -5.75 6.21
N ALA A 106 -1.32 -4.93 5.17
CA ALA A 106 -0.77 -3.57 5.31
C ALA A 106 -1.66 -2.68 6.21
N THR A 107 -2.98 -2.85 6.13
CA THR A 107 -3.92 -2.13 6.99
C THR A 107 -3.78 -2.54 8.46
N ASP A 108 -3.65 -3.84 8.73
CA ASP A 108 -3.45 -4.38 10.08
C ASP A 108 -2.13 -3.87 10.69
N GLU A 109 -1.07 -3.82 9.88
CA GLU A 109 0.21 -3.22 10.31
C GLU A 109 0.06 -1.73 10.62
N ALA A 110 -0.65 -0.97 9.79
CA ALA A 110 -0.91 0.45 10.04
C ALA A 110 -1.66 0.65 11.37
N ILE A 111 -2.62 -0.21 11.69
CA ILE A 111 -3.32 -0.21 13.00
C ILE A 111 -2.34 -0.46 14.15
N GLN A 112 -1.45 -1.44 14.02
CA GLN A 112 -0.44 -1.74 15.04
C GLN A 112 0.55 -0.59 15.25
N LEU A 113 0.84 0.17 14.19
CA LEU A 113 1.68 1.38 14.25
C LEU A 113 0.92 2.61 14.79
N GLY A 114 -0.35 2.49 15.15
CA GLY A 114 -1.14 3.57 15.73
C GLY A 114 -1.69 4.56 14.70
N VAL A 115 -1.72 4.19 13.43
CA VAL A 115 -2.30 5.01 12.35
C VAL A 115 -3.82 5.08 12.52
N SER A 116 -4.37 6.29 12.55
CA SER A 116 -5.82 6.51 12.69
C SER A 116 -6.56 6.52 11.37
N GLU A 117 -5.93 6.97 10.30
CA GLU A 117 -6.48 7.04 8.96
C GLU A 117 -5.41 6.76 7.92
N LEU A 118 -5.74 5.97 6.91
CA LEU A 118 -4.84 5.56 5.84
C LEU A 118 -5.42 6.01 4.50
N PHE A 119 -4.55 6.41 3.57
CA PHE A 119 -4.91 6.92 2.25
C PHE A 119 -4.37 6.02 1.15
N LEU A 120 -4.98 6.05 -0.02
CA LEU A 120 -4.46 5.45 -1.25
C LEU A 120 -4.91 6.25 -2.47
N PHE A 121 -4.21 6.08 -3.58
CA PHE A 121 -4.61 6.57 -4.89
C PHE A 121 -4.84 5.40 -5.83
N THR A 122 -5.90 5.48 -6.63
CA THR A 122 -6.18 4.48 -7.66
C THR A 122 -6.73 5.15 -8.91
N PHE A 123 -6.30 4.68 -10.09
CA PHE A 123 -6.88 5.13 -11.35
C PHE A 123 -8.26 4.54 -11.60
N ASP A 124 -8.43 3.23 -11.36
CA ASP A 124 -9.60 2.46 -11.81
C ASP A 124 -10.05 1.32 -10.88
N ARG A 125 -9.49 1.23 -9.65
CA ARG A 125 -9.78 0.14 -8.70
C ARG A 125 -10.65 0.55 -7.52
N GLN A 126 -11.45 1.59 -7.65
CA GLN A 126 -12.32 2.08 -6.56
C GLN A 126 -13.23 0.97 -6.01
N SER A 127 -13.89 0.19 -6.88
CA SER A 127 -14.78 -0.89 -6.46
C SER A 127 -14.06 -1.98 -5.67
N PHE A 128 -12.81 -2.28 -6.03
CA PHE A 128 -11.98 -3.24 -5.30
C PHE A 128 -11.73 -2.75 -3.87
N TYR A 129 -11.27 -1.52 -3.72
CA TYR A 129 -10.96 -0.95 -2.41
C TYR A 129 -12.23 -0.67 -1.58
N SER A 130 -13.33 -0.28 -2.21
CA SER A 130 -14.62 -0.08 -1.51
C SER A 130 -15.10 -1.36 -0.81
N ARG A 131 -14.91 -2.52 -1.44
CA ARG A 131 -15.22 -3.81 -0.80
C ARG A 131 -14.33 -4.13 0.41
N LEU A 132 -13.17 -3.49 0.51
CA LEU A 132 -12.26 -3.61 1.64
C LEU A 132 -12.46 -2.50 2.71
N GLY A 133 -13.53 -1.72 2.62
CA GLY A 133 -13.89 -0.69 3.59
C GLY A 133 -13.28 0.68 3.34
N TRP A 134 -12.73 0.93 2.14
CA TRP A 134 -12.23 2.23 1.74
C TRP A 134 -13.34 3.09 1.14
N GLN A 135 -13.25 4.40 1.34
CA GLN A 135 -14.19 5.38 0.82
C GLN A 135 -13.49 6.36 -0.11
N ALA A 136 -14.16 6.75 -1.19
CA ALA A 136 -13.67 7.81 -2.06
C ALA A 136 -13.65 9.13 -1.30
N LEU A 137 -12.51 9.82 -1.30
CA LEU A 137 -12.33 11.11 -0.65
C LEU A 137 -12.42 12.25 -1.65
N GLU A 138 -11.62 12.22 -2.70
CA GLU A 138 -11.58 13.25 -3.73
C GLU A 138 -10.96 12.73 -5.03
N SER A 139 -11.23 13.43 -6.13
CA SER A 139 -10.56 13.19 -7.40
C SER A 139 -9.17 13.83 -7.38
N ALA A 140 -8.20 13.17 -8.02
CA ALA A 140 -6.86 13.69 -8.18
C ALA A 140 -6.31 13.30 -9.55
N MET A 141 -5.38 14.11 -10.06
CA MET A 141 -4.65 13.80 -11.28
C MET A 141 -3.21 13.38 -10.94
N TYR A 142 -2.77 12.28 -11.51
CA TYR A 142 -1.40 11.81 -11.41
C TYR A 142 -0.88 11.38 -12.77
N ALA A 143 0.32 11.84 -13.13
CA ALA A 143 0.92 11.56 -14.44
C ALA A 143 -0.01 11.88 -15.63
N GLY A 144 -0.79 12.95 -15.54
CA GLY A 144 -1.73 13.38 -16.61
C GLY A 144 -2.99 12.51 -16.73
N ARG A 145 -3.28 11.64 -15.74
CA ARG A 145 -4.46 10.78 -15.73
C ARG A 145 -5.28 11.03 -14.47
N ASP A 146 -6.60 11.04 -14.65
CA ASP A 146 -7.54 11.14 -13.53
C ASP A 146 -7.57 9.85 -12.71
N GLY A 147 -7.73 10.01 -11.41
CA GLY A 147 -7.90 8.95 -10.46
C GLY A 147 -8.60 9.43 -9.19
N THR A 148 -8.62 8.60 -8.19
CA THR A 148 -9.32 8.87 -6.93
C THR A 148 -8.41 8.63 -5.76
N VAL A 149 -8.34 9.62 -4.86
CA VAL A 149 -7.82 9.44 -3.51
C VAL A 149 -8.93 8.80 -2.68
N MET A 150 -8.60 7.72 -2.00
CA MET A 150 -9.49 7.03 -1.09
C MET A 150 -8.90 7.06 0.31
N SER A 151 -9.76 7.00 1.32
CA SER A 151 -9.36 6.93 2.71
C SER A 151 -10.04 5.79 3.45
N ARG A 152 -9.41 5.34 4.52
CA ARG A 152 -9.98 4.38 5.46
C ARG A 152 -9.61 4.76 6.89
N ARG A 153 -10.62 5.00 7.71
CA ARG A 153 -10.44 5.17 9.15
C ARG A 153 -10.16 3.83 9.79
N LEU A 154 -9.11 3.75 10.60
CA LEU A 154 -8.60 2.50 11.19
C LEU A 154 -8.92 2.40 12.67
N LEU A 155 -8.91 3.53 13.38
CA LEU A 155 -9.24 3.59 14.80
C LEU A 155 -10.58 4.31 14.97
N PRO A 156 -11.42 3.89 15.95
CA PRO A 156 -12.62 4.64 16.27
C PRO A 156 -12.21 6.05 16.68
N GLU A 157 -13.00 7.04 16.24
CA GLU A 157 -12.87 8.41 16.71
C GLU A 157 -12.95 8.37 18.24
N THR A 158 -11.84 8.70 18.93
CA THR A 158 -11.86 8.78 20.38
C THR A 158 -12.91 9.79 20.75
N ALA A 159 -13.92 9.38 21.52
CA ALA A 159 -14.92 10.28 22.06
C ALA A 159 -14.22 11.51 22.65
N PRO A 160 -14.75 12.73 22.45
CA PRO A 160 -14.11 13.94 22.93
C PRO A 160 -13.77 13.76 24.40
N ARG A 161 -12.54 14.13 24.79
CA ARG A 161 -12.12 14.19 26.19
C ARG A 161 -12.97 15.27 26.89
N GLY A 162 -14.09 14.88 27.38
CA GLY A 162 -15.08 15.73 28.02
C GLY A 162 -15.84 14.95 29.06
N TRP A 163 -15.12 14.37 30.01
CA TRP A 163 -15.68 14.06 31.31
C TRP A 163 -14.60 14.34 32.38
N ALA A 164 -14.42 15.57 32.73
CA ALA A 164 -13.91 15.91 34.05
C ALA A 164 -15.11 15.82 35.00
N ALA A 165 -15.26 14.68 35.65
CA ALA A 165 -16.19 14.59 36.77
C ALA A 165 -15.77 15.59 37.84
N ASN A 166 -16.58 16.62 38.04
CA ASN A 166 -16.61 17.37 39.26
C ASN A 166 -17.02 16.43 40.40
N ARG A 167 -16.12 16.21 41.33
CA ARG A 167 -16.42 16.05 42.76
C ARG A 167 -15.24 16.52 43.60
#